data_5b41a07540997084c0b670ef0eb306a6
#
_entry.id   5b41a07540997084c0b670ef0eb306a6
#
_cell.length_a   1.000
_cell.length_b   1.000
_cell.length_c   1.000
_cell.angle_alpha   90.00
_cell.angle_beta   90.00
_cell.angle_gamma   90.00
#
_symmetry.space_group_name_H-M   'P 1'
#
loop_
_entity.id
_entity.type
_entity.pdbx_description
1 polymer ?
#
loop_
_entity_poly.entity_id
_entity_poly.type
_entity_poly.pdbx_seq_one_letter_code
_entity_poly.pdbx_strand_id
1 'polypeptide(L)'
;YWAMLLLLAALFFRPVGFEYRSKINSPKWRNNWDWLIFVGSSVPALLFGVAFGNLFLGVPFKIDDTMRSFYTGNFFQLLHPFALLVGVVSLTLLMLQGGSYLAHRTEGVLQARVKKINRYTGVVNLIAFTLAGVWVANMNGMSIGTMSDPNLPMNPLMKEVSVVSGGWLNNYKTVPALWVFPLLVYIGVLGTLALQSAKRTLTGFAVMSLAVLGTIMTAGVALFPFVMP
;
A
#
# COMPACT_ATOMS: atom_id res chain seq x y z
N TYR A 1 -1.47 15.41 11.47
CA TYR A 1 -1.64 15.01 12.89
C TYR A 1 -2.81 14.04 13.07
N TRP A 2 -4.03 14.33 12.56
CA TRP A 2 -5.23 13.48 12.72
C TRP A 2 -5.03 12.05 12.20
N ALA A 3 -4.40 11.87 11.04
CA ALA A 3 -4.11 10.55 10.49
C ALA A 3 -3.16 9.74 11.40
N MET A 4 -2.15 10.40 11.97
CA MET A 4 -1.23 9.78 12.92
C MET A 4 -1.93 9.38 14.23
N LEU A 5 -2.77 10.28 14.76
CA LEU A 5 -3.56 9.97 15.96
C LEU A 5 -4.49 8.78 15.74
N LEU A 6 -5.17 8.72 14.60
CA LEU A 6 -6.05 7.62 14.25
C LEU A 6 -5.28 6.31 14.10
N LEU A 7 -4.08 6.35 13.49
CA LEU A 7 -3.19 5.19 13.37
C LEU A 7 -2.75 4.69 14.75
N LEU A 8 -2.29 5.59 15.63
CA LEU A 8 -1.86 5.24 16.98
C LEU A 8 -3.02 4.67 17.82
N ALA A 9 -4.20 5.31 17.75
CA ALA A 9 -5.40 4.83 18.43
C ALA A 9 -5.79 3.42 17.96
N ALA A 10 -5.74 3.16 16.65
CA ALA A 10 -6.04 1.85 16.09
C ALA A 10 -5.01 0.80 16.55
N LEU A 11 -3.71 1.12 16.53
CA LEU A 11 -2.67 0.21 17.00
C LEU A 11 -2.78 -0.12 18.48
N PHE A 12 -3.29 0.81 19.31
CA PHE A 12 -3.47 0.60 20.73
C PHE A 12 -4.46 -0.54 21.05
N PHE A 13 -5.47 -0.76 20.21
CA PHE A 13 -6.43 -1.85 20.41
C PHE A 13 -5.81 -3.24 20.29
N ARG A 14 -4.67 -3.41 19.65
CA ARG A 14 -4.02 -4.72 19.50
C ARG A 14 -3.45 -5.26 20.81
N PRO A 15 -2.51 -4.58 21.50
CA PRO A 15 -1.95 -5.08 22.75
C PRO A 15 -3.02 -5.20 23.84
N VAL A 16 -3.91 -4.22 23.95
CA VAL A 16 -5.02 -4.25 24.90
C VAL A 16 -5.95 -5.45 24.62
N GLY A 17 -6.29 -5.68 23.36
CA GLY A 17 -7.15 -6.78 22.95
C GLY A 17 -6.55 -8.15 23.27
N PHE A 18 -5.26 -8.36 23.05
CA PHE A 18 -4.60 -9.62 23.39
C PHE A 18 -4.64 -9.92 24.90
N GLU A 19 -4.50 -8.91 25.74
CA GLU A 19 -4.52 -9.08 27.19
C GLU A 19 -5.96 -9.23 27.73
N TYR A 20 -6.89 -8.39 27.29
CA TYR A 20 -8.23 -8.35 27.88
C TYR A 20 -9.19 -9.38 27.30
N ARG A 21 -8.95 -9.93 26.11
CA ARG A 21 -9.79 -10.93 25.44
C ARG A 21 -10.09 -12.15 26.32
N SER A 22 -9.14 -12.60 27.12
CA SER A 22 -9.24 -13.80 27.94
C SER A 22 -9.66 -13.53 29.38
N LYS A 23 -9.76 -12.27 29.82
CA LYS A 23 -10.05 -11.91 31.23
C LYS A 23 -11.46 -12.29 31.68
N ILE A 24 -12.44 -12.26 30.79
CA ILE A 24 -13.84 -12.58 31.08
C ILE A 24 -14.26 -13.80 30.27
N ASN A 25 -14.84 -14.78 30.93
CA ASN A 25 -15.31 -16.01 30.28
C ASN A 25 -16.72 -15.82 29.67
N SER A 26 -16.83 -14.86 28.71
CA SER A 26 -18.06 -14.56 27.99
C SER A 26 -17.81 -14.60 26.49
N PRO A 27 -18.63 -15.33 25.71
CA PRO A 27 -18.50 -15.34 24.24
C PRO A 27 -18.67 -13.97 23.60
N LYS A 28 -19.58 -13.13 24.13
CA LYS A 28 -19.80 -11.76 23.63
C LYS A 28 -18.58 -10.88 23.86
N TRP A 29 -17.95 -10.99 25.03
CA TRP A 29 -16.73 -10.28 25.38
C TRP A 29 -15.59 -10.61 24.43
N ARG A 30 -15.35 -11.90 24.20
CA ARG A 30 -14.31 -12.37 23.26
C ARG A 30 -14.55 -11.87 21.85
N ASN A 31 -15.79 -11.96 21.35
CA ASN A 31 -16.13 -11.49 20.01
C ASN A 31 -15.91 -9.98 19.84
N ASN A 32 -16.24 -9.17 20.84
CA ASN A 32 -15.98 -7.72 20.77
C ASN A 32 -14.49 -7.41 20.68
N TRP A 33 -13.66 -8.09 21.47
CA TRP A 33 -12.21 -7.93 21.40
C TRP A 33 -11.62 -8.46 20.10
N ASP A 34 -12.15 -9.53 19.53
CA ASP A 34 -11.75 -10.04 18.22
C ASP A 34 -12.00 -9.01 17.13
N TRP A 35 -13.16 -8.33 17.16
CA TRP A 35 -13.46 -7.22 16.25
C TRP A 35 -12.54 -6.01 16.46
N LEU A 36 -12.26 -5.63 17.70
CA LEU A 36 -11.35 -4.53 18.00
C LEU A 36 -9.92 -4.82 17.53
N ILE A 37 -9.43 -6.05 17.71
CA ILE A 37 -8.12 -6.48 17.18
C ILE A 37 -8.11 -6.46 15.65
N PHE A 38 -9.19 -6.89 15.01
CA PHE A 38 -9.33 -6.86 13.56
C PHE A 38 -9.30 -5.41 13.04
N VAL A 39 -10.11 -4.53 13.60
CA VAL A 39 -10.13 -3.09 13.23
C VAL A 39 -8.77 -2.45 13.51
N GLY A 40 -8.20 -2.67 14.70
CA GLY A 40 -6.88 -2.15 15.09
C GLY A 40 -5.72 -2.64 14.20
N SER A 41 -5.91 -3.74 13.48
CA SER A 41 -4.93 -4.24 12.50
C SER A 41 -5.20 -3.76 11.08
N SER A 42 -6.47 -3.65 10.70
CA SER A 42 -6.88 -3.29 9.34
C SER A 42 -6.75 -1.80 9.06
N VAL A 43 -7.08 -0.95 10.05
CA VAL A 43 -7.00 0.51 9.90
C VAL A 43 -5.58 0.98 9.59
N PRO A 44 -4.52 0.58 10.32
CA PRO A 44 -3.15 0.96 9.97
C PRO A 44 -2.73 0.49 8.57
N ALA A 45 -3.07 -0.75 8.20
CA ALA A 45 -2.75 -1.31 6.90
C ALA A 45 -3.39 -0.51 5.75
N LEU A 46 -4.64 -0.08 5.95
CA LEU A 46 -5.36 0.76 5.00
C LEU A 46 -4.78 2.18 4.95
N LEU A 47 -4.49 2.79 6.11
CA LEU A 47 -3.95 4.15 6.20
C LEU A 47 -2.58 4.29 5.54
N PHE A 48 -1.70 3.29 5.63
CA PHE A 48 -0.43 3.30 4.90
C PHE A 48 -0.66 3.37 3.38
N GLY A 49 -1.60 2.59 2.84
CA GLY A 49 -1.95 2.67 1.43
C GLY A 49 -2.57 4.01 1.05
N VAL A 50 -3.45 4.57 1.89
CA VAL A 50 -4.03 5.90 1.69
C VAL A 50 -2.94 6.98 1.65
N ALA A 51 -1.93 6.89 2.53
CA ALA A 51 -0.81 7.81 2.53
C ALA A 51 -0.03 7.74 1.20
N PHE A 52 0.29 6.53 0.72
CA PHE A 52 0.92 6.34 -0.60
C PHE A 52 0.05 6.85 -1.75
N GLY A 53 -1.27 6.63 -1.70
CA GLY A 53 -2.20 7.16 -2.69
C GLY A 53 -2.18 8.69 -2.74
N ASN A 54 -2.08 9.35 -1.59
CA ASN A 54 -1.99 10.81 -1.52
C ASN A 54 -0.66 11.36 -2.05
N LEU A 55 0.44 10.59 -2.04
CA LEU A 55 1.68 11.01 -2.70
C LEU A 55 1.50 11.14 -4.22
N PHE A 56 0.68 10.32 -4.86
CA PHE A 56 0.36 10.46 -6.27
C PHE A 56 -0.55 11.65 -6.58
N LEU A 57 -1.46 11.98 -5.64
CA LEU A 57 -2.42 13.08 -5.79
C LEU A 57 -1.78 14.45 -5.55
N GLY A 58 -0.66 14.48 -4.82
CA GLY A 58 -0.11 15.69 -4.23
C GLY A 58 -0.90 16.13 -3.00
N VAL A 59 -0.19 16.67 -2.03
CA VAL A 59 -0.77 17.16 -0.76
C VAL A 59 -0.70 18.69 -0.76
N PRO A 60 -1.82 19.41 -0.53
CA PRO A 60 -1.81 20.86 -0.52
C PRO A 60 -1.08 21.37 0.71
N PHE A 61 0.14 21.87 0.52
CA PHE A 61 0.92 22.55 1.55
C PHE A 61 1.51 23.84 0.99
N LYS A 62 1.72 24.79 1.87
CA LYS A 62 2.45 26.03 1.57
C LYS A 62 3.68 26.12 2.46
N ILE A 63 4.74 26.62 1.90
CA ILE A 63 5.99 26.93 2.63
C ILE A 63 5.94 28.43 2.92
N ASP A 64 6.10 28.81 4.19
CA ASP A 64 6.19 30.18 4.66
C ASP A 64 7.61 30.76 4.39
N ASP A 65 7.76 32.08 4.47
CA ASP A 65 9.04 32.79 4.33
C ASP A 65 10.11 32.31 5.32
N THR A 66 9.67 31.67 6.42
CA THR A 66 10.51 31.03 7.44
C THR A 66 10.81 29.55 7.14
N MET A 67 10.55 29.06 5.93
CA MET A 67 10.72 27.66 5.50
C MET A 67 9.89 26.65 6.31
N ARG A 68 8.80 27.07 6.93
CA ARG A 68 7.85 26.17 7.61
C ARG A 68 6.78 25.69 6.65
N SER A 69 6.52 24.40 6.65
CA SER A 69 5.45 23.81 5.86
C SER A 69 4.11 23.83 6.61
N PHE A 70 3.09 24.42 6.01
CA PHE A 70 1.72 24.45 6.54
C PHE A 70 0.79 23.67 5.61
N TYR A 71 0.08 22.70 6.17
CA TYR A 71 -0.97 21.99 5.45
C TYR A 71 -2.21 22.86 5.34
N THR A 72 -2.67 23.12 4.12
CA THR A 72 -3.82 23.99 3.83
C THR A 72 -5.12 23.22 3.56
N GLY A 73 -5.07 21.89 3.55
CA GLY A 73 -6.21 21.02 3.28
C GLY A 73 -6.95 20.55 4.54
N ASN A 74 -8.04 19.84 4.33
CA ASN A 74 -8.83 19.17 5.37
C ASN A 74 -8.50 17.68 5.43
N PHE A 75 -8.72 17.04 6.59
CA PHE A 75 -8.51 15.59 6.77
C PHE A 75 -9.30 14.76 5.75
N PHE A 76 -10.54 15.12 5.45
CA PHE A 76 -11.38 14.38 4.50
C PHE A 76 -10.89 14.45 3.06
N GLN A 77 -10.11 15.45 2.68
CA GLN A 77 -9.49 15.53 1.34
C GLN A 77 -8.46 14.43 1.13
N LEU A 78 -7.85 13.93 2.21
CA LEU A 78 -6.92 12.79 2.14
C LEU A 78 -7.63 11.46 1.86
N LEU A 79 -8.95 11.41 2.07
CA LEU A 79 -9.78 10.21 1.79
C LEU A 79 -10.33 10.23 0.36
N HIS A 80 -9.53 10.70 -0.60
CA HIS A 80 -9.89 10.66 -2.01
C HIS A 80 -10.14 9.21 -2.48
N PRO A 81 -11.12 8.96 -3.38
CA PRO A 81 -11.43 7.61 -3.84
C PRO A 81 -10.22 6.81 -4.37
N PHE A 82 -9.32 7.47 -5.07
CA PHE A 82 -8.05 6.86 -5.51
C PHE A 82 -7.18 6.43 -4.31
N ALA A 83 -7.02 7.31 -3.32
CA ALA A 83 -6.24 7.01 -2.12
C ALA A 83 -6.85 5.84 -1.34
N LEU A 84 -8.18 5.77 -1.24
CA LEU A 84 -8.88 4.64 -0.63
C LEU A 84 -8.67 3.35 -1.42
N LEU A 85 -8.66 3.40 -2.75
CA LEU A 85 -8.36 2.25 -3.59
C LEU A 85 -6.94 1.72 -3.33
N VAL A 86 -5.94 2.60 -3.25
CA VAL A 86 -4.57 2.23 -2.87
C VAL A 86 -4.51 1.68 -1.45
N GLY A 87 -5.35 2.21 -0.54
CA GLY A 87 -5.57 1.66 0.80
C GLY A 87 -6.03 0.21 0.78
N VAL A 88 -6.99 -0.12 -0.09
CA VAL A 88 -7.48 -1.50 -0.27
C VAL A 88 -6.37 -2.41 -0.83
N VAL A 89 -5.55 -1.92 -1.78
CA VAL A 89 -4.39 -2.67 -2.28
C VAL A 89 -3.43 -3.01 -1.14
N SER A 90 -3.08 -2.03 -0.31
CA SER A 90 -2.19 -2.22 0.85
C SER A 90 -2.76 -3.21 1.86
N LEU A 91 -4.03 -3.05 2.25
CA LEU A 91 -4.71 -3.93 3.20
C LEU A 91 -4.71 -5.37 2.69
N THR A 92 -5.15 -5.59 1.45
CA THR A 92 -5.23 -6.94 0.87
C THR A 92 -3.87 -7.57 0.66
N LEU A 93 -2.86 -6.78 0.31
CA LEU A 93 -1.47 -7.24 0.17
C LEU A 93 -0.91 -7.75 1.51
N LEU A 94 -1.09 -6.98 2.59
CA LEU A 94 -0.66 -7.38 3.93
C LEU A 94 -1.45 -8.57 4.46
N MET A 95 -2.75 -8.67 4.17
CA MET A 95 -3.56 -9.85 4.49
C MET A 95 -3.04 -11.10 3.77
N LEU A 96 -2.68 -10.99 2.50
CA LEU A 96 -2.09 -12.11 1.73
C LEU A 96 -0.73 -12.53 2.26
N GLN A 97 0.12 -11.58 2.61
CA GLN A 97 1.43 -11.88 3.19
C GLN A 97 1.29 -12.61 4.54
N GLY A 98 0.45 -12.08 5.44
CA GLY A 98 0.16 -12.72 6.72
C GLY A 98 -0.56 -14.06 6.57
N GLY A 99 -1.52 -14.15 5.66
CA GLY A 99 -2.25 -15.37 5.34
C GLY A 99 -1.36 -16.45 4.73
N SER A 100 -0.38 -16.09 3.89
CA SER A 100 0.58 -17.04 3.32
C SER A 100 1.52 -17.61 4.39
N TYR A 101 1.96 -16.78 5.34
CA TYR A 101 2.72 -17.23 6.50
C TYR A 101 1.88 -18.17 7.39
N LEU A 102 0.64 -17.79 7.68
CA LEU A 102 -0.26 -18.59 8.50
C LEU A 102 -0.56 -19.95 7.85
N ALA A 103 -0.77 -19.98 6.53
CA ALA A 103 -0.96 -21.22 5.78
C ALA A 103 0.26 -22.16 5.83
N HIS A 104 1.47 -21.62 6.08
CA HIS A 104 2.69 -22.41 6.25
C HIS A 104 2.81 -22.96 7.69
N ARG A 105 2.37 -22.20 8.69
CA ARG A 105 2.53 -22.54 10.11
C ARG A 105 1.37 -23.33 10.73
N THR A 106 0.28 -23.49 9.99
CA THR A 106 -0.92 -24.18 10.50
C THR A 106 -1.26 -25.39 9.63
N GLU A 107 -2.01 -26.32 10.21
CA GLU A 107 -2.47 -27.55 9.57
C GLU A 107 -3.99 -27.73 9.74
N GLY A 108 -4.55 -28.69 9.05
CA GLY A 108 -5.95 -29.10 9.18
C GLY A 108 -6.96 -28.04 8.77
N VAL A 109 -8.03 -27.89 9.55
CA VAL A 109 -9.19 -27.03 9.24
C VAL A 109 -8.78 -25.54 9.14
N LEU A 110 -7.87 -25.10 10.01
CA LEU A 110 -7.42 -23.71 10.00
C LEU A 110 -6.67 -23.36 8.71
N GLN A 111 -5.75 -24.23 8.28
CA GLN A 111 -5.02 -24.05 7.02
C GLN A 111 -5.98 -23.98 5.83
N ALA A 112 -6.99 -24.86 5.77
CA ALA A 112 -7.96 -24.87 4.69
C ALA A 112 -8.77 -23.54 4.64
N ARG A 113 -9.17 -23.03 5.80
CA ARG A 113 -9.88 -21.74 5.93
C ARG A 113 -9.01 -20.59 5.46
N VAL A 114 -7.75 -20.53 5.88
CA VAL A 114 -6.79 -19.50 5.49
C VAL A 114 -6.55 -19.51 3.98
N LYS A 115 -6.35 -20.68 3.37
CA LYS A 115 -6.19 -20.82 1.91
C LYS A 115 -7.41 -20.30 1.16
N LYS A 116 -8.62 -20.54 1.68
CA LYS A 116 -9.87 -20.04 1.09
C LYS A 116 -9.92 -18.51 1.15
N ILE A 117 -9.60 -17.91 2.30
CA ILE A 117 -9.55 -16.45 2.47
C ILE A 117 -8.50 -15.85 1.54
N ASN A 118 -7.28 -16.41 1.49
CA ASN A 118 -6.23 -15.93 0.61
C ASN A 118 -6.65 -15.90 -0.86
N ARG A 119 -7.44 -16.88 -1.32
CA ARG A 119 -7.95 -16.91 -2.70
C ARG A 119 -8.84 -15.70 -2.99
N TYR A 120 -9.81 -15.40 -2.12
CA TYR A 120 -10.68 -14.23 -2.30
C TYR A 120 -9.90 -12.92 -2.19
N THR A 121 -9.06 -12.79 -1.18
CA THR A 121 -8.21 -11.61 -0.98
C THR A 121 -7.25 -11.40 -2.14
N GLY A 122 -6.72 -12.48 -2.73
CA GLY A 122 -5.84 -12.41 -3.90
C GLY A 122 -6.55 -11.86 -5.13
N VAL A 123 -7.78 -12.32 -5.40
CA VAL A 123 -8.59 -11.78 -6.50
C VAL A 123 -8.89 -10.30 -6.28
N VAL A 124 -9.32 -9.92 -5.07
CA VAL A 124 -9.58 -8.51 -4.73
C VAL A 124 -8.31 -7.66 -4.89
N ASN A 125 -7.16 -8.15 -4.44
CA ASN A 125 -5.88 -7.45 -4.59
C ASN A 125 -5.53 -7.20 -6.06
N LEU A 126 -5.62 -8.22 -6.91
CA LEU A 126 -5.31 -8.09 -8.34
C LEU A 126 -6.25 -7.11 -9.05
N ILE A 127 -7.55 -7.16 -8.75
CA ILE A 127 -8.53 -6.22 -9.32
C ILE A 127 -8.20 -4.80 -8.85
N ALA A 128 -8.02 -4.59 -7.55
CA ALA A 128 -7.73 -3.28 -6.98
C ALA A 128 -6.40 -2.71 -7.50
N PHE A 129 -5.35 -3.54 -7.62
CA PHE A 129 -4.06 -3.14 -8.18
C PHE A 129 -4.16 -2.74 -9.66
N THR A 130 -4.92 -3.52 -10.46
CA THR A 130 -5.16 -3.20 -11.87
C THR A 130 -5.93 -1.88 -12.02
N LEU A 131 -7.00 -1.70 -11.24
CA LEU A 131 -7.78 -0.46 -11.25
C LEU A 131 -6.94 0.75 -10.83
N ALA A 132 -6.10 0.60 -9.80
CA ALA A 132 -5.18 1.65 -9.37
C ALA A 132 -4.17 2.00 -10.48
N GLY A 133 -3.62 0.99 -11.18
CA GLY A 133 -2.71 1.18 -12.30
C GLY A 133 -3.36 1.92 -13.48
N VAL A 134 -4.58 1.54 -13.86
CA VAL A 134 -5.36 2.24 -14.91
C VAL A 134 -5.66 3.68 -14.51
N TRP A 135 -5.97 3.91 -13.23
CA TRP A 135 -6.22 5.26 -12.73
C TRP A 135 -4.97 6.13 -12.81
N VAL A 136 -3.80 5.63 -12.36
CA VAL A 136 -2.51 6.32 -12.43
C VAL A 136 -2.14 6.64 -13.89
N ALA A 137 -2.45 5.75 -14.84
CA ALA A 137 -2.18 5.97 -16.27
C ALA A 137 -2.95 7.17 -16.83
N ASN A 138 -4.15 7.45 -16.29
CA ASN A 138 -5.00 8.57 -16.73
C ASN A 138 -4.86 9.83 -15.86
N MET A 139 -4.04 9.76 -14.80
CA MET A 139 -3.85 10.86 -13.87
C MET A 139 -2.78 11.83 -14.37
N ASN A 140 -2.94 13.11 -14.04
CA ASN A 140 -1.90 14.09 -14.26
C ASN A 140 -0.71 13.80 -13.34
N GLY A 141 0.46 13.67 -13.93
CA GLY A 141 1.72 13.46 -13.21
C GLY A 141 2.69 14.61 -13.48
N MET A 142 3.71 14.69 -12.67
CA MET A 142 4.77 15.68 -12.81
C MET A 142 5.88 15.14 -13.70
N SER A 143 6.41 16.01 -14.58
CA SER A 143 7.56 15.72 -15.43
C SER A 143 8.59 16.84 -15.30
N ILE A 144 9.86 16.48 -15.26
CA ILE A 144 10.97 17.45 -15.30
C ILE A 144 11.29 17.74 -16.74
N GLY A 145 11.18 19.00 -17.16
CA GLY A 145 11.48 19.44 -18.53
C GLY A 145 12.98 19.51 -18.82
N THR A 146 13.73 20.16 -17.95
CA THR A 146 15.20 20.27 -18.05
C THR A 146 15.86 19.62 -16.83
N MET A 147 16.70 18.60 -17.08
CA MET A 147 17.59 18.10 -16.04
C MET A 147 18.69 19.13 -15.79
N SER A 148 18.88 19.55 -14.56
CA SER A 148 20.03 20.35 -14.17
C SER A 148 21.31 19.58 -14.51
N ASP A 149 22.31 20.26 -15.07
CA ASP A 149 23.62 19.68 -15.32
C ASP A 149 24.16 19.09 -13.99
N PRO A 150 24.56 17.81 -13.95
CA PRO A 150 25.09 17.18 -12.73
C PRO A 150 26.35 17.87 -12.20
N ASN A 151 27.04 18.67 -13.00
CA ASN A 151 28.25 19.41 -12.63
C ASN A 151 27.98 20.81 -12.06
N LEU A 152 26.73 21.29 -12.10
CA LEU A 152 26.36 22.59 -11.54
C LEU A 152 25.84 22.45 -10.11
N PRO A 153 25.99 23.49 -9.26
CA PRO A 153 25.39 23.51 -7.94
C PRO A 153 23.87 23.24 -8.02
N MET A 154 23.38 22.34 -7.21
CA MET A 154 21.95 22.02 -7.17
C MET A 154 21.14 23.27 -6.76
N ASN A 155 20.42 23.84 -7.71
CA ASN A 155 19.46 24.91 -7.46
C ASN A 155 18.04 24.40 -7.69
N PRO A 156 17.25 24.18 -6.62
CA PRO A 156 15.88 23.69 -6.74
C PRO A 156 14.95 24.61 -7.55
N LEU A 157 15.27 25.92 -7.57
CA LEU A 157 14.48 26.94 -8.27
C LEU A 157 14.68 26.94 -9.79
N MET A 158 15.71 26.27 -10.30
CA MET A 158 15.99 26.16 -11.73
C MET A 158 15.36 24.92 -12.39
N LYS A 159 14.61 24.13 -11.63
CA LYS A 159 13.92 22.95 -12.18
C LYS A 159 12.58 23.37 -12.77
N GLU A 160 12.43 23.26 -14.07
CA GLU A 160 11.14 23.40 -14.73
C GLU A 160 10.33 22.10 -14.58
N VAL A 161 9.28 22.17 -13.77
CA VAL A 161 8.35 21.05 -13.57
C VAL A 161 7.07 21.36 -14.34
N SER A 162 6.69 20.46 -15.22
CA SER A 162 5.44 20.52 -15.98
C SER A 162 4.49 19.41 -15.56
N VAL A 163 3.19 19.74 -15.55
CA VAL A 163 2.15 18.74 -15.29
C VAL A 163 1.72 18.15 -16.62
N VAL A 164 1.88 16.84 -16.78
CA VAL A 164 1.58 16.12 -18.03
C VAL A 164 0.60 14.99 -17.72
N SER A 165 -0.41 14.81 -18.57
CA SER A 165 -1.32 13.67 -18.47
C SER A 165 -0.55 12.35 -18.63
N GLY A 166 -0.74 11.42 -17.70
CA GLY A 166 -0.01 10.15 -17.67
C GLY A 166 1.49 10.28 -17.32
N GLY A 167 1.91 11.42 -16.75
CA GLY A 167 3.32 11.70 -16.42
C GLY A 167 3.95 10.68 -15.49
N TRP A 168 3.18 10.05 -14.61
CA TRP A 168 3.66 9.00 -13.71
C TRP A 168 4.16 7.73 -14.42
N LEU A 169 3.79 7.50 -15.68
CA LEU A 169 4.27 6.38 -16.48
C LEU A 169 5.47 6.71 -17.37
N ASN A 170 6.01 7.92 -17.32
CA ASN A 170 7.14 8.32 -18.17
C ASN A 170 8.36 7.43 -17.98
N ASN A 171 8.68 7.05 -16.72
CA ASN A 171 9.81 6.16 -16.43
C ASN A 171 9.63 4.77 -17.06
N TYR A 172 8.41 4.26 -17.10
CA TYR A 172 8.09 2.98 -17.73
C TYR A 172 8.17 3.03 -19.25
N LYS A 173 7.91 4.21 -19.85
CA LYS A 173 8.07 4.43 -21.31
C LYS A 173 9.54 4.56 -21.68
N THR A 174 10.34 5.24 -20.85
CA THR A 174 11.77 5.47 -21.10
C THR A 174 12.59 4.19 -20.91
N VAL A 175 12.26 3.39 -19.88
CA VAL A 175 12.96 2.14 -19.57
C VAL A 175 11.93 0.99 -19.45
N PRO A 176 11.65 0.31 -20.58
CA PRO A 176 10.64 -0.77 -20.59
C PRO A 176 10.90 -1.92 -19.63
N ALA A 177 12.17 -2.15 -19.24
CA ALA A 177 12.53 -3.19 -18.26
C ALA A 177 11.86 -2.97 -16.89
N LEU A 178 11.46 -1.75 -16.55
CA LEU A 178 10.78 -1.44 -15.28
C LEU A 178 9.39 -2.08 -15.16
N TRP A 179 8.77 -2.48 -16.27
CA TRP A 179 7.52 -3.25 -16.27
C TRP A 179 7.63 -4.60 -15.54
N VAL A 180 8.85 -5.04 -15.24
CA VAL A 180 9.07 -6.23 -14.42
C VAL A 180 8.43 -6.09 -13.03
N PHE A 181 8.40 -4.88 -12.44
CA PHE A 181 7.86 -4.67 -11.10
C PHE A 181 6.33 -4.87 -11.01
N PRO A 182 5.49 -4.27 -11.87
CA PRO A 182 4.07 -4.60 -11.93
C PRO A 182 3.83 -6.08 -12.23
N LEU A 183 4.60 -6.70 -13.13
CA LEU A 183 4.49 -8.12 -13.43
C LEU A 183 4.80 -9.00 -12.23
N LEU A 184 5.78 -8.64 -11.39
CA LEU A 184 6.08 -9.35 -10.15
C LEU A 184 4.89 -9.39 -9.19
N VAL A 185 4.03 -8.37 -9.19
CA VAL A 185 2.81 -8.39 -8.35
C VAL A 185 1.87 -9.50 -8.83
N TYR A 186 1.57 -9.56 -10.13
CA TYR A 186 0.68 -10.58 -10.69
C TYR A 186 1.26 -11.99 -10.52
N ILE A 187 2.53 -12.18 -10.88
CA ILE A 187 3.23 -13.47 -10.74
C ILE A 187 3.30 -13.88 -9.27
N GLY A 188 3.59 -12.94 -8.38
CA GLY A 188 3.71 -13.18 -6.95
C GLY A 188 2.39 -13.59 -6.31
N VAL A 189 1.30 -12.88 -6.58
CA VAL A 189 -0.02 -13.22 -6.04
C VAL A 189 -0.54 -14.54 -6.64
N LEU A 190 -0.56 -14.67 -7.96
CA LEU A 190 -1.04 -15.90 -8.63
C LEU A 190 -0.16 -17.11 -8.29
N GLY A 191 1.17 -16.93 -8.28
CA GLY A 191 2.12 -17.96 -7.89
C GLY A 191 1.90 -18.43 -6.45
N THR A 192 1.66 -17.52 -5.52
CA THR A 192 1.32 -17.84 -4.12
C THR A 192 0.09 -18.71 -4.04
N LEU A 193 -0.99 -18.34 -4.73
CA LEU A 193 -2.25 -19.09 -4.72
C LEU A 193 -2.07 -20.50 -5.34
N ALA A 194 -1.32 -20.59 -6.42
CA ALA A 194 -1.01 -21.87 -7.08
C ALA A 194 -0.15 -22.78 -6.17
N LEU A 195 0.92 -22.24 -5.56
CA LEU A 195 1.81 -22.99 -4.67
C LEU A 195 1.11 -23.43 -3.39
N GLN A 196 0.22 -22.63 -2.82
CA GLN A 196 -0.61 -23.03 -1.68
C GLN A 196 -1.58 -24.17 -2.03
N SER A 197 -2.10 -24.19 -3.26
CA SER A 197 -2.93 -25.28 -3.77
C SER A 197 -2.09 -26.56 -3.93
N ALA A 198 -0.85 -26.44 -4.39
CA ALA A 198 0.12 -27.53 -4.54
C ALA A 198 0.79 -27.97 -3.22
N LYS A 199 0.30 -27.51 -2.06
CA LYS A 199 0.84 -27.78 -0.71
C LYS A 199 2.28 -27.26 -0.47
N ARG A 200 2.86 -26.45 -1.36
CA ARG A 200 4.17 -25.82 -1.22
C ARG A 200 4.05 -24.45 -0.54
N THR A 201 3.68 -24.47 0.74
CA THR A 201 3.31 -23.25 1.48
C THR A 201 4.49 -22.33 1.78
N LEU A 202 5.70 -22.87 2.05
CA LEU A 202 6.90 -22.07 2.30
C LEU A 202 7.32 -21.28 1.05
N THR A 203 7.38 -21.95 -0.10
CA THR A 203 7.69 -21.29 -1.37
C THR A 203 6.62 -20.28 -1.75
N GLY A 204 5.34 -20.57 -1.45
CA GLY A 204 4.24 -19.61 -1.61
C GLY A 204 4.44 -18.33 -0.78
N PHE A 205 4.89 -18.45 0.45
CA PHE A 205 5.21 -17.28 1.29
C PHE A 205 6.38 -16.45 0.71
N ALA A 206 7.45 -17.11 0.24
CA ALA A 206 8.58 -16.41 -0.38
C ALA A 206 8.17 -15.68 -1.67
N VAL A 207 7.36 -16.33 -2.51
CA VAL A 207 6.84 -15.74 -3.75
C VAL A 207 5.90 -14.56 -3.45
N MET A 208 5.11 -14.62 -2.35
CA MET A 208 4.30 -13.47 -1.93
C MET A 208 5.15 -12.26 -1.52
N SER A 209 6.32 -12.50 -0.92
CA SER A 209 7.26 -11.41 -0.58
C SER A 209 7.77 -10.69 -1.82
N LEU A 210 7.92 -11.38 -2.96
CA LEU A 210 8.23 -10.74 -4.24
C LEU A 210 7.08 -9.86 -4.74
N ALA A 211 5.82 -10.24 -4.51
CA ALA A 211 4.69 -9.38 -4.83
C ALA A 211 4.68 -8.08 -4.01
N VAL A 212 5.02 -8.17 -2.72
CA VAL A 212 5.16 -6.98 -1.85
C VAL A 212 6.25 -6.06 -2.40
N LEU A 213 7.42 -6.60 -2.70
CA LEU A 213 8.53 -5.86 -3.29
C LEU A 213 8.12 -5.22 -4.63
N GLY A 214 7.47 -5.99 -5.50
CA GLY A 214 6.95 -5.52 -6.78
C GLY A 214 5.99 -4.33 -6.63
N THR A 215 5.08 -4.39 -5.64
CA THR A 215 4.13 -3.29 -5.38
C THR A 215 4.85 -2.01 -4.95
N ILE A 216 5.79 -2.12 -4.00
CA ILE A 216 6.54 -0.96 -3.50
C ILE A 216 7.39 -0.35 -4.62
N MET A 217 8.10 -1.20 -5.39
CA MET A 217 8.93 -0.75 -6.50
C MET A 217 8.10 -0.15 -7.64
N THR A 218 6.90 -0.68 -7.92
CA THR A 218 5.99 -0.09 -8.91
C THR A 218 5.64 1.34 -8.54
N ALA A 219 5.27 1.60 -7.29
CA ALA A 219 4.96 2.94 -6.81
C ALA A 219 6.22 3.85 -6.79
N GLY A 220 7.35 3.33 -6.31
CA GLY A 220 8.61 4.07 -6.25
C GLY A 220 9.12 4.50 -7.62
N VAL A 221 9.08 3.61 -8.61
CA VAL A 221 9.47 3.93 -10.00
C VAL A 221 8.54 4.96 -10.64
N ALA A 222 7.23 4.85 -10.37
CA ALA A 222 6.27 5.81 -10.88
C ALA A 222 6.50 7.23 -10.31
N LEU A 223 6.77 7.33 -9.02
CA LEU A 223 7.01 8.62 -8.34
C LEU A 223 8.39 9.23 -8.65
N PHE A 224 9.39 8.40 -8.97
CA PHE A 224 10.75 8.90 -9.22
C PHE A 224 10.80 9.92 -10.37
N PRO A 225 11.52 11.08 -10.24
CA PRO A 225 12.41 11.45 -9.14
C PRO A 225 11.72 12.31 -8.03
N PHE A 226 10.41 12.38 -8.00
CA PHE A 226 9.68 13.16 -7.02
C PHE A 226 9.50 12.36 -5.73
N VAL A 227 9.78 12.99 -4.58
CA VAL A 227 9.55 12.40 -3.27
C VAL A 227 8.19 12.85 -2.73
N MET A 228 7.84 14.10 -2.99
CA MET A 228 6.57 14.73 -2.61
C MET A 228 6.19 15.74 -3.68
N PRO A 229 5.33 15.35 -4.63
CA PRO A 229 4.86 16.25 -5.67
C PRO A 229 3.86 17.29 -5.16
#